data_bbe0c3d00a6ecde1001c3c6493c46dcf
#
_entry.id   bbe0c3d00a6ecde1001c3c6493c46dcf
#
_cell.length_a   1.000
_cell.length_b   1.000
_cell.length_c   1.000
_cell.angle_alpha   90.00
_cell.angle_beta   90.00
_cell.angle_gamma   90.00
#
_symmetry.space_group_name_H-M   'P 1'
#
loop_
_entity.id
_entity.type
_entity.pdbx_description
1 polymer ?
#
loop_
_entity_poly.entity_id
_entity_poly.type
_entity_poly.pdbx_seq_one_letter_code
_entity_poly.pdbx_strand_id
1 'polypeptide(L)'
;HFKNTPFEKNAPVILSLIGIWYTNFFKCETEVILPYSQYLSKLASYLQQAIMESNGKSIDRSGVEVDYQTGNLVWGEPGTNSQHAFFQLIHQGSKLIPADFIGFTQSLHGNNDHQDKLISNFFAQTEALLNGKTEAQVNAEGTAKEIIPFKVFEGNKPTNTIFVKQLTPESLGKLIAMYEHKIFVQGVVWNVFSYDQFGVELGKQLATKILQEINTGSFANHDT
;
A
#
# COMPACT_ATOMS: atom_id res chain seq x y z
N HIS A 1 5.21 -20.35 -11.84
CA HIS A 1 3.85 -19.88 -12.15
C HIS A 1 3.91 -18.52 -12.85
N PHE A 2 4.50 -17.50 -12.24
CA PHE A 2 4.60 -16.12 -12.79
C PHE A 2 5.08 -16.09 -14.25
N LYS A 3 6.19 -16.78 -14.58
CA LYS A 3 6.78 -16.80 -15.92
C LYS A 3 5.85 -17.40 -17.00
N ASN A 4 5.02 -18.38 -16.64
CA ASN A 4 4.28 -19.21 -17.60
C ASN A 4 2.77 -18.90 -17.64
N THR A 5 2.29 -17.98 -16.79
CA THR A 5 0.87 -17.61 -16.75
C THR A 5 0.62 -16.46 -17.72
N PRO A 6 -0.40 -16.54 -18.60
CA PRO A 6 -0.81 -15.44 -19.45
C PRO A 6 -1.09 -14.16 -18.64
N PHE A 7 -0.78 -13.00 -19.18
CA PHE A 7 -0.82 -11.72 -18.45
C PHE A 7 -2.19 -11.42 -17.86
N GLU A 8 -3.26 -11.73 -18.56
CA GLU A 8 -4.65 -11.52 -18.12
C GLU A 8 -5.10 -12.44 -16.97
N LYS A 9 -4.28 -13.42 -16.60
CA LYS A 9 -4.49 -14.36 -15.48
C LYS A 9 -3.37 -14.32 -14.45
N ASN A 10 -2.44 -13.38 -14.60
CA ASN A 10 -1.25 -13.25 -13.79
C ASN A 10 -1.45 -12.15 -12.74
N ALA A 11 -1.77 -12.52 -11.51
CA ALA A 11 -2.09 -11.58 -10.44
C ALA A 11 -1.01 -10.50 -10.22
N PRO A 12 0.30 -10.82 -10.13
CA PRO A 12 1.34 -9.79 -10.07
C PRO A 12 1.30 -8.78 -11.22
N VAL A 13 1.09 -9.24 -12.45
CA VAL A 13 1.00 -8.37 -13.64
C VAL A 13 -0.23 -7.47 -13.55
N ILE A 14 -1.39 -8.05 -13.22
CA ILE A 14 -2.65 -7.31 -13.10
C ILE A 14 -2.53 -6.24 -12.00
N LEU A 15 -2.04 -6.59 -10.81
CA LEU A 15 -1.84 -5.64 -9.70
C LEU A 15 -0.83 -4.54 -10.05
N SER A 16 0.20 -4.88 -10.84
CA SER A 16 1.17 -3.90 -11.33
C SER A 16 0.51 -2.87 -12.23
N LEU A 17 -0.25 -3.33 -13.22
CA LEU A 17 -0.93 -2.46 -14.19
C LEU A 17 -2.00 -1.61 -13.52
N ILE A 18 -2.75 -2.16 -12.58
CA ILE A 18 -3.72 -1.40 -11.75
C ILE A 18 -2.99 -0.32 -10.95
N GLY A 19 -1.88 -0.66 -10.28
CA GLY A 19 -1.08 0.31 -9.53
C GLY A 19 -0.54 1.43 -10.41
N ILE A 20 0.02 1.11 -11.58
CA ILE A 20 0.49 2.08 -12.57
C ILE A 20 -0.67 2.97 -13.03
N TRP A 21 -1.84 2.38 -13.29
CA TRP A 21 -3.03 3.11 -13.70
C TRP A 21 -3.42 4.16 -12.68
N TYR A 22 -3.51 3.80 -11.39
CA TYR A 22 -3.81 4.76 -10.34
C TYR A 22 -2.72 5.81 -10.17
N THR A 23 -1.45 5.41 -10.19
CA THR A 23 -0.32 6.33 -10.03
C THR A 23 -0.25 7.35 -11.17
N ASN A 24 -0.26 6.91 -12.41
CA ASN A 24 0.07 7.76 -13.55
C ASN A 24 -1.16 8.46 -14.15
N PHE A 25 -2.35 7.87 -14.10
CA PHE A 25 -3.56 8.44 -14.70
C PHE A 25 -4.46 9.13 -13.67
N PHE A 26 -4.61 8.56 -12.48
CA PHE A 26 -5.39 9.17 -11.39
C PHE A 26 -4.54 10.01 -10.43
N LYS A 27 -3.23 10.05 -10.62
CA LYS A 27 -2.29 10.82 -9.80
C LYS A 27 -2.32 10.44 -8.32
N CYS A 28 -2.59 9.15 -8.03
CA CYS A 28 -2.50 8.63 -6.68
C CYS A 28 -1.04 8.53 -6.26
N GLU A 29 -0.66 9.24 -5.20
CA GLU A 29 0.70 9.28 -4.67
C GLU A 29 0.96 8.19 -3.63
N THR A 30 -0.11 7.59 -3.09
CA THR A 30 -0.01 6.63 -2.00
C THR A 30 -0.81 5.36 -2.28
N GLU A 31 -0.40 4.28 -1.63
CA GLU A 31 -1.06 2.97 -1.64
C GLU A 31 -1.10 2.44 -0.20
N VAL A 32 -2.27 2.01 0.28
CA VAL A 32 -2.42 1.50 1.64
C VAL A 32 -2.54 -0.02 1.66
N ILE A 33 -1.81 -0.68 2.56
CA ILE A 33 -1.80 -2.13 2.74
C ILE A 33 -2.48 -2.47 4.06
N LEU A 34 -3.57 -3.23 3.99
CA LEU A 34 -4.48 -3.52 5.09
C LEU A 34 -4.58 -5.03 5.34
N PRO A 35 -3.59 -5.66 6.00
CA PRO A 35 -3.66 -7.07 6.34
C PRO A 35 -4.59 -7.29 7.53
N TYR A 36 -5.61 -8.11 7.37
CA TYR A 36 -6.51 -8.53 8.45
C TYR A 36 -5.91 -9.73 9.18
N SER A 37 -4.71 -9.52 9.70
CA SER A 37 -3.97 -10.46 10.55
C SER A 37 -2.88 -9.73 11.32
N GLN A 38 -2.86 -9.89 12.64
CA GLN A 38 -1.82 -9.30 13.50
C GLN A 38 -0.42 -9.82 13.18
N TYR A 39 -0.30 -11.05 12.68
CA TYR A 39 0.98 -11.64 12.27
C TYR A 39 1.62 -10.93 11.07
N LEU A 40 0.83 -10.16 10.33
CA LEU A 40 1.30 -9.34 9.21
C LEU A 40 1.51 -7.86 9.57
N SER A 41 1.62 -7.53 10.86
CA SER A 41 1.81 -6.14 11.33
C SER A 41 3.03 -5.43 10.73
N LYS A 42 4.02 -6.17 10.28
CA LYS A 42 5.21 -5.63 9.61
C LYS A 42 5.17 -5.70 8.08
N LEU A 43 4.08 -6.19 7.50
CA LEU A 43 4.00 -6.33 6.04
C LEU A 43 4.05 -4.97 5.34
N ALA A 44 3.31 -3.97 5.82
CA ALA A 44 3.36 -2.63 5.25
C ALA A 44 4.77 -2.03 5.33
N SER A 45 5.45 -2.15 6.47
CA SER A 45 6.84 -1.69 6.64
C SER A 45 7.83 -2.42 5.73
N TYR A 46 7.66 -3.72 5.52
CA TYR A 46 8.44 -4.49 4.55
C TYR A 46 8.20 -3.98 3.13
N LEU A 47 6.96 -3.76 2.75
CA LEU A 47 6.60 -3.27 1.41
C LEU A 47 6.99 -1.80 1.19
N GLN A 48 7.08 -0.98 2.24
CA GLN A 48 7.68 0.35 2.14
C GLN A 48 9.09 0.25 1.56
N GLN A 49 9.94 -0.54 2.19
CA GLN A 49 11.30 -0.74 1.69
C GLN A 49 11.27 -1.36 0.29
N ALA A 50 10.57 -2.46 0.10
CA ALA A 50 10.56 -3.20 -1.15
C ALA A 50 10.09 -2.37 -2.34
N ILE A 51 9.03 -1.54 -2.19
CA ILE A 51 8.43 -0.75 -3.29
C ILE A 51 9.13 0.59 -3.45
N MET A 52 9.29 1.35 -2.35
CA MET A 52 9.79 2.72 -2.44
C MET A 52 11.27 2.77 -2.80
N GLU A 53 12.08 1.87 -2.23
CA GLU A 53 13.50 1.76 -2.55
C GLU A 53 13.72 1.22 -3.98
N SER A 54 12.93 0.22 -4.38
CA SER A 54 13.09 -0.38 -5.71
C SER A 54 12.66 0.53 -6.85
N ASN A 55 11.48 1.18 -6.74
CA ASN A 55 10.86 1.90 -7.84
C ASN A 55 10.76 3.41 -7.65
N GLY A 56 11.15 3.96 -6.48
CA GLY A 56 11.19 5.40 -6.24
C GLY A 56 12.38 6.06 -6.94
N LYS A 57 12.33 6.18 -8.25
CA LYS A 57 13.43 6.67 -9.08
C LYS A 57 12.94 7.67 -10.13
N SER A 58 13.70 8.72 -10.34
CA SER A 58 13.45 9.77 -11.33
C SER A 58 14.25 9.61 -12.63
N ILE A 59 15.12 8.61 -12.70
CA ILE A 59 15.97 8.36 -13.88
C ILE A 59 15.65 6.98 -14.45
N ASP A 60 15.44 6.92 -15.75
CA ASP A 60 15.17 5.68 -16.47
C ASP A 60 16.45 4.87 -16.74
N ARG A 61 16.29 3.67 -17.32
CA ARG A 61 17.42 2.77 -17.65
C ARG A 61 18.37 3.34 -18.70
N SER A 62 17.97 4.38 -19.40
CA SER A 62 18.81 5.08 -20.40
C SER A 62 19.54 6.28 -19.79
N GLY A 63 19.34 6.57 -18.50
CA GLY A 63 19.93 7.72 -17.82
C GLY A 63 19.19 9.03 -18.07
N VAL A 64 17.93 8.97 -18.51
CA VAL A 64 17.08 10.14 -18.79
C VAL A 64 16.10 10.35 -17.65
N GLU A 65 15.89 11.60 -17.26
CA GLU A 65 14.88 11.97 -16.28
C GLU A 65 13.47 11.67 -16.81
N VAL A 66 12.64 11.02 -15.96
CA VAL A 66 11.26 10.68 -16.33
C VAL A 66 10.32 11.83 -16.02
N ASP A 67 9.29 12.03 -16.84
CA ASP A 67 8.23 13.03 -16.68
C ASP A 67 6.92 12.47 -16.09
N TYR A 68 6.99 11.25 -15.54
CA TYR A 68 5.89 10.54 -14.91
C TYR A 68 6.26 10.09 -13.48
N GLN A 69 5.25 9.82 -12.67
CA GLN A 69 5.46 9.32 -11.30
C GLN A 69 5.92 7.87 -11.32
N THR A 70 6.86 7.55 -10.43
CA THR A 70 7.36 6.19 -10.17
C THR A 70 7.32 5.93 -8.67
N GLY A 71 7.01 4.72 -8.25
CA GLY A 71 7.06 4.31 -6.85
C GLY A 71 6.09 5.09 -5.95
N ASN A 72 5.08 4.44 -5.42
CA ASN A 72 4.12 5.05 -4.50
C ASN A 72 4.64 5.08 -3.06
N LEU A 73 4.16 6.03 -2.28
CA LEU A 73 4.26 5.99 -0.82
C LEU A 73 3.40 4.85 -0.29
N VAL A 74 4.03 3.86 0.34
CA VAL A 74 3.35 2.70 0.92
C VAL A 74 3.21 2.87 2.42
N TRP A 75 2.02 2.59 2.94
CA TRP A 75 1.73 2.64 4.36
C TRP A 75 0.60 1.68 4.70
N GLY A 76 0.32 1.48 5.97
CA GLY A 76 -0.76 0.62 6.40
C GLY A 76 -0.52 -0.02 7.76
N GLU A 77 -1.57 -0.59 8.29
CA GLU A 77 -1.62 -1.26 9.59
C GLU A 77 -2.61 -2.43 9.53
N PRO A 78 -2.53 -3.40 10.47
CA PRO A 78 -3.51 -4.48 10.53
C PRO A 78 -4.94 -4.00 10.64
N GLY A 79 -5.84 -4.72 9.97
CA GLY A 79 -7.24 -4.47 9.69
C GLY A 79 -8.05 -3.74 10.74
N THR A 80 -8.45 -4.35 11.87
CA THR A 80 -9.38 -3.67 12.79
C THR A 80 -8.76 -2.45 13.50
N ASN A 81 -7.46 -2.47 13.83
CA ASN A 81 -6.78 -1.34 14.46
C ASN A 81 -6.71 -0.12 13.52
N SER A 82 -6.43 -0.36 12.25
CA SER A 82 -6.34 0.70 11.24
C SER A 82 -7.65 1.46 11.02
N GLN A 83 -8.80 0.83 11.30
CA GLN A 83 -10.11 1.48 11.19
C GLN A 83 -10.21 2.70 12.11
N HIS A 84 -9.56 2.66 13.28
CA HIS A 84 -9.55 3.75 14.25
C HIS A 84 -8.41 4.75 14.03
N ALA A 85 -7.49 4.46 13.11
CA ALA A 85 -6.34 5.33 12.85
C ALA A 85 -6.54 6.24 11.64
N PHE A 86 -6.96 5.71 10.50
CA PHE A 86 -6.94 6.47 9.25
C PHE A 86 -8.09 6.15 8.26
N PHE A 87 -9.04 5.30 8.61
CA PHE A 87 -10.16 4.99 7.70
C PHE A 87 -11.07 6.20 7.44
N GLN A 88 -11.12 7.17 8.36
CA GLN A 88 -11.78 8.44 8.11
C GLN A 88 -11.26 9.11 6.83
N LEU A 89 -9.93 9.15 6.65
CA LEU A 89 -9.30 9.69 5.44
C LEU A 89 -9.62 8.89 4.20
N ILE A 90 -9.61 7.55 4.30
CA ILE A 90 -9.86 6.67 3.15
C ILE A 90 -11.31 6.81 2.68
N HIS A 91 -12.28 6.86 3.61
CA HIS A 91 -13.71 6.95 3.28
C HIS A 91 -14.13 8.35 2.82
N GLN A 92 -13.79 9.38 3.56
CA GLN A 92 -14.34 10.73 3.40
C GLN A 92 -13.28 11.81 3.14
N GLY A 93 -12.01 11.42 3.02
CA GLY A 93 -10.95 12.37 2.69
C GLY A 93 -10.98 12.80 1.21
N SER A 94 -10.29 13.90 0.92
CA SER A 94 -10.18 14.47 -0.43
C SER A 94 -9.19 13.74 -1.34
N LYS A 95 -8.50 12.70 -0.86
CA LYS A 95 -7.50 11.94 -1.63
C LYS A 95 -8.09 10.61 -2.10
N LEU A 96 -7.78 10.25 -3.34
CA LEU A 96 -8.03 8.89 -3.83
C LEU A 96 -6.87 8.00 -3.39
N ILE A 97 -7.15 6.98 -2.58
CA ILE A 97 -6.15 6.09 -1.98
C ILE A 97 -6.47 4.66 -2.37
N PRO A 98 -5.76 4.06 -3.33
CA PRO A 98 -5.85 2.63 -3.60
C PRO A 98 -5.47 1.80 -2.39
N ALA A 99 -6.24 0.75 -2.10
CA ALA A 99 -6.06 -0.06 -0.91
C ALA A 99 -6.00 -1.55 -1.24
N ASP A 100 -4.98 -2.24 -0.72
CA ASP A 100 -4.87 -3.70 -0.76
C ASP A 100 -5.37 -4.29 0.57
N PHE A 101 -6.53 -4.92 0.52
CA PHE A 101 -7.12 -5.66 1.64
C PHE A 101 -6.69 -7.13 1.58
N ILE A 102 -5.99 -7.61 2.62
CA ILE A 102 -5.48 -8.98 2.68
C ILE A 102 -6.19 -9.72 3.81
N GLY A 103 -6.96 -10.76 3.47
CA GLY A 103 -7.76 -11.53 4.41
C GLY A 103 -7.53 -13.03 4.31
N PHE A 104 -7.97 -13.77 5.36
CA PHE A 104 -7.80 -15.21 5.47
C PHE A 104 -9.14 -15.85 5.85
N THR A 105 -9.50 -16.98 5.22
CA THR A 105 -10.75 -17.68 5.50
C THR A 105 -10.71 -18.49 6.78
N GLN A 106 -9.51 -18.89 7.24
CA GLN A 106 -9.34 -19.78 8.37
C GLN A 106 -8.42 -19.17 9.44
N SER A 107 -8.85 -19.30 10.70
CA SER A 107 -8.02 -18.96 11.85
C SER A 107 -6.80 -19.88 11.97
N LEU A 108 -5.68 -19.33 12.46
CA LEU A 108 -4.50 -20.13 12.83
C LEU A 108 -4.70 -20.96 14.10
N HIS A 109 -5.62 -20.53 14.96
CA HIS A 109 -5.78 -21.08 16.33
C HIS A 109 -7.12 -21.76 16.55
N GLY A 110 -7.90 -22.00 15.50
CA GLY A 110 -9.22 -22.64 15.61
C GLY A 110 -10.31 -21.77 16.28
N ASN A 111 -10.04 -20.50 16.54
CA ASN A 111 -11.02 -19.57 17.12
C ASN A 111 -11.89 -18.98 16.00
N ASN A 112 -12.98 -19.70 15.66
CA ASN A 112 -13.85 -19.31 14.54
C ASN A 112 -14.66 -18.04 14.87
N ASP A 113 -15.11 -17.82 16.09
CA ASP A 113 -15.86 -16.62 16.46
C ASP A 113 -15.04 -15.34 16.24
N HIS A 114 -13.78 -15.34 16.64
CA HIS A 114 -12.89 -14.20 16.37
C HIS A 114 -12.59 -14.05 14.87
N GLN A 115 -12.42 -15.16 14.15
CA GLN A 115 -12.19 -15.14 12.70
C GLN A 115 -13.40 -14.57 11.96
N ASP A 116 -14.61 -14.98 12.31
CA ASP A 116 -15.83 -14.51 11.68
C ASP A 116 -16.04 -13.00 11.92
N LYS A 117 -15.78 -12.51 13.14
CA LYS A 117 -15.78 -11.08 13.45
C LYS A 117 -14.74 -10.30 12.64
N LEU A 118 -13.53 -10.84 12.49
CA LEU A 118 -12.46 -10.22 11.71
C LEU A 118 -12.85 -10.12 10.23
N ILE A 119 -13.37 -11.20 9.67
CA ILE A 119 -13.77 -11.29 8.26
C ILE A 119 -15.02 -10.47 7.97
N SER A 120 -15.99 -10.39 8.90
CA SER A 120 -17.15 -9.51 8.74
C SER A 120 -16.72 -8.04 8.63
N ASN A 121 -15.75 -7.60 9.46
CA ASN A 121 -15.17 -6.27 9.35
C ASN A 121 -14.42 -6.06 8.02
N PHE A 122 -13.66 -7.06 7.58
CA PHE A 122 -12.97 -7.03 6.30
C PHE A 122 -13.94 -6.76 5.14
N PHE A 123 -15.01 -7.54 5.03
CA PHE A 123 -16.01 -7.36 3.97
C PHE A 123 -16.83 -6.09 4.14
N ALA A 124 -17.22 -5.72 5.36
CA ALA A 124 -17.95 -4.50 5.61
C ALA A 124 -17.17 -3.25 5.17
N GLN A 125 -15.87 -3.21 5.39
CA GLN A 125 -15.05 -2.07 4.97
C GLN A 125 -14.87 -2.00 3.45
N THR A 126 -14.62 -3.12 2.79
CA THR A 126 -14.51 -3.15 1.32
C THR A 126 -15.85 -2.82 0.65
N GLU A 127 -16.97 -3.31 1.19
CA GLU A 127 -18.31 -2.97 0.71
C GLU A 127 -18.64 -1.49 0.92
N ALA A 128 -18.33 -0.93 2.09
CA ALA A 128 -18.55 0.48 2.38
C ALA A 128 -17.72 1.40 1.48
N LEU A 129 -16.47 1.04 1.18
CA LEU A 129 -15.61 1.77 0.24
C LEU A 129 -16.15 1.72 -1.19
N LEU A 130 -16.72 0.59 -1.59
CA LEU A 130 -17.31 0.42 -2.93
C LEU A 130 -18.61 1.19 -3.07
N ASN A 131 -19.58 0.93 -2.17
CA ASN A 131 -20.96 1.40 -2.30
C ASN A 131 -21.17 2.81 -1.76
N GLY A 132 -20.44 3.18 -0.70
CA GLY A 132 -20.69 4.41 0.04
C GLY A 132 -22.07 4.45 0.71
N LYS A 133 -22.56 5.65 1.00
CA LYS A 133 -23.88 5.91 1.57
C LYS A 133 -24.39 7.26 1.08
N THR A 134 -25.47 7.24 0.33
CA THR A 134 -26.05 8.44 -0.29
C THR A 134 -26.75 9.35 0.72
N GLU A 135 -26.92 10.62 0.37
CA GLU A 135 -27.72 11.59 1.13
C GLU A 135 -29.14 11.11 1.40
N ALA A 136 -29.78 10.50 0.40
CA ALA A 136 -31.13 9.94 0.53
C ALA A 136 -31.22 8.84 1.58
N GLN A 137 -30.20 7.95 1.63
CA GLN A 137 -30.12 6.89 2.65
C GLN A 137 -29.90 7.48 4.03
N VAL A 138 -29.01 8.46 4.17
CA VAL A 138 -28.74 9.14 5.45
C VAL A 138 -29.99 9.87 5.96
N ASN A 139 -30.72 10.55 5.07
CA ASN A 139 -31.97 11.22 5.40
C ASN A 139 -33.08 10.23 5.84
N ALA A 140 -33.19 9.08 5.17
CA ALA A 140 -34.16 8.03 5.52
C ALA A 140 -33.93 7.42 6.90
N GLU A 141 -32.72 7.54 7.47
CA GLU A 141 -32.39 7.12 8.84
C GLU A 141 -32.83 8.12 9.92
N GLY A 142 -33.48 9.22 9.54
CA GLY A 142 -33.92 10.26 10.47
C GLY A 142 -32.79 11.16 10.99
N THR A 143 -31.70 11.25 10.23
CA THR A 143 -30.57 12.14 10.59
C THR A 143 -30.99 13.60 10.48
N ALA A 144 -30.58 14.44 11.47
CA ALA A 144 -30.82 15.86 11.44
C ALA A 144 -30.18 16.50 10.20
N LYS A 145 -30.88 17.42 9.55
CA LYS A 145 -30.47 17.99 8.23
C LYS A 145 -29.06 18.58 8.23
N GLU A 146 -28.69 19.22 9.34
CA GLU A 146 -27.38 19.87 9.52
C GLU A 146 -26.23 18.86 9.56
N ILE A 147 -26.52 17.59 9.89
CA ILE A 147 -25.51 16.52 10.02
C ILE A 147 -25.45 15.63 8.78
N ILE A 148 -26.46 15.63 7.92
CA ILE A 148 -26.52 14.79 6.73
C ILE A 148 -25.25 14.88 5.88
N PRO A 149 -24.72 16.07 5.52
CA PRO A 149 -23.52 16.15 4.69
C PRO A 149 -22.29 15.45 5.25
N PHE A 150 -22.19 15.36 6.59
CA PHE A 150 -21.06 14.74 7.27
C PHE A 150 -21.19 13.21 7.37
N LYS A 151 -22.36 12.66 7.07
CA LYS A 151 -22.66 11.21 7.10
C LYS A 151 -22.78 10.58 5.71
N VAL A 152 -22.62 11.35 4.66
CA VAL A 152 -22.55 10.84 3.29
C VAL A 152 -21.18 10.23 3.06
N PHE A 153 -21.17 9.08 2.42
CA PHE A 153 -19.96 8.40 1.97
C PHE A 153 -20.02 8.28 0.44
N GLU A 154 -19.03 8.83 -0.21
CA GLU A 154 -19.00 8.91 -1.68
C GLU A 154 -19.03 7.51 -2.35
N GLY A 155 -18.34 6.53 -1.74
CA GLY A 155 -18.11 5.23 -2.35
C GLY A 155 -17.15 5.28 -3.53
N ASN A 156 -17.17 4.24 -4.37
CA ASN A 156 -16.29 4.12 -5.55
C ASN A 156 -14.80 4.32 -5.23
N LYS A 157 -14.38 3.95 -4.03
CA LYS A 157 -12.98 3.98 -3.61
C LYS A 157 -12.27 2.69 -4.06
N PRO A 158 -11.08 2.78 -4.67
CA PRO A 158 -10.42 1.61 -5.24
C PRO A 158 -9.87 0.66 -4.17
N THR A 159 -10.27 -0.61 -4.26
CA THR A 159 -9.75 -1.67 -3.40
C THR A 159 -9.37 -2.91 -4.19
N ASN A 160 -8.28 -3.57 -3.83
CA ASN A 160 -7.97 -4.94 -4.22
C ASN A 160 -8.24 -5.86 -3.03
N THR A 161 -8.91 -6.98 -3.27
CA THR A 161 -9.14 -8.00 -2.25
C THR A 161 -8.26 -9.22 -2.52
N ILE A 162 -7.29 -9.44 -1.63
CA ILE A 162 -6.40 -10.60 -1.66
C ILE A 162 -6.86 -11.55 -0.56
N PHE A 163 -7.58 -12.61 -0.95
CA PHE A 163 -8.20 -13.51 -0.01
C PHE A 163 -7.57 -14.90 -0.08
N VAL A 164 -7.01 -15.35 1.05
CA VAL A 164 -6.19 -16.55 1.15
C VAL A 164 -6.82 -17.51 2.16
N LYS A 165 -6.66 -18.81 1.94
CA LYS A 165 -7.28 -19.82 2.84
C LYS A 165 -6.80 -19.67 4.28
N GLN A 166 -5.50 -19.65 4.51
CA GLN A 166 -4.90 -19.55 5.84
C GLN A 166 -3.50 -18.95 5.74
N LEU A 167 -3.07 -18.21 6.74
CA LEU A 167 -1.70 -17.71 6.83
C LEU A 167 -0.76 -18.85 7.26
N THR A 168 -0.06 -19.41 6.31
CA THR A 168 0.97 -20.43 6.50
C THR A 168 2.31 -19.92 5.98
N PRO A 169 3.46 -20.54 6.32
CA PRO A 169 4.74 -20.17 5.70
C PRO A 169 4.70 -20.17 4.18
N GLU A 170 3.99 -21.14 3.58
CA GLU A 170 3.83 -21.23 2.12
C GLU A 170 3.00 -20.07 1.57
N SER A 171 1.85 -19.76 2.17
CA SER A 171 0.99 -18.66 1.71
C SER A 171 1.63 -17.30 1.94
N LEU A 172 2.40 -17.13 3.02
CA LEU A 172 3.21 -15.93 3.25
C LEU A 172 4.29 -15.77 2.16
N GLY A 173 5.02 -16.83 1.84
CA GLY A 173 6.01 -16.80 0.77
C GLY A 173 5.39 -16.45 -0.59
N LYS A 174 4.20 -16.99 -0.90
CA LYS A 174 3.45 -16.64 -2.12
C LYS A 174 3.02 -15.16 -2.13
N LEU A 175 2.58 -14.64 -0.99
CA LEU A 175 2.18 -13.23 -0.85
C LEU A 175 3.38 -12.30 -1.07
N ILE A 176 4.52 -12.59 -0.46
CA ILE A 176 5.76 -11.84 -0.65
C ILE A 176 6.19 -11.88 -2.12
N ALA A 177 6.28 -13.07 -2.71
CA ALA A 177 6.67 -13.24 -4.11
C ALA A 177 5.71 -12.52 -5.08
N MET A 178 4.42 -12.46 -4.76
CA MET A 178 3.44 -11.72 -5.55
C MET A 178 3.77 -10.21 -5.58
N TYR A 179 4.11 -9.62 -4.45
CA TYR A 179 4.51 -8.21 -4.39
C TYR A 179 5.87 -7.97 -5.03
N GLU A 180 6.85 -8.85 -4.86
CA GLU A 180 8.15 -8.72 -5.52
C GLU A 180 8.02 -8.76 -7.05
N HIS A 181 7.16 -9.65 -7.58
CA HIS A 181 6.85 -9.66 -9.00
C HIS A 181 6.04 -8.44 -9.46
N LYS A 182 5.12 -7.91 -8.62
CA LYS A 182 4.45 -6.62 -8.87
C LYS A 182 5.47 -5.51 -9.04
N ILE A 183 6.44 -5.39 -8.14
CA ILE A 183 7.52 -4.41 -8.17
C ILE A 183 8.35 -4.55 -9.45
N PHE A 184 8.75 -5.77 -9.79
CA PHE A 184 9.51 -6.06 -11.00
C PHE A 184 8.77 -5.59 -12.27
N VAL A 185 7.49 -5.95 -12.40
CA VAL A 185 6.68 -5.55 -13.57
C VAL A 185 6.50 -4.04 -13.63
N GLN A 186 6.25 -3.37 -12.51
CA GLN A 186 6.18 -1.91 -12.45
C GLN A 186 7.49 -1.27 -12.91
N GLY A 187 8.64 -1.75 -12.44
CA GLY A 187 9.93 -1.24 -12.84
C GLY A 187 10.25 -1.45 -14.32
N VAL A 188 9.75 -2.56 -14.91
CA VAL A 188 9.86 -2.80 -16.36
C VAL A 188 9.02 -1.79 -17.14
N VAL A 189 7.78 -1.54 -16.73
CA VAL A 189 6.86 -0.61 -17.41
C VAL A 189 7.33 0.84 -17.26
N TRP A 190 7.79 1.23 -16.07
CA TRP A 190 8.37 2.57 -15.82
C TRP A 190 9.79 2.72 -16.35
N ASN A 191 10.35 1.67 -16.91
CA ASN A 191 11.72 1.67 -17.44
C ASN A 191 12.79 2.06 -16.43
N VAL A 192 12.62 1.69 -15.14
CA VAL A 192 13.61 1.99 -14.09
C VAL A 192 14.34 0.72 -13.63
N PHE A 193 15.54 0.88 -13.05
CA PHE A 193 16.26 -0.21 -12.42
C PHE A 193 15.68 -0.48 -11.02
N SER A 194 14.73 -1.41 -10.92
CA SER A 194 14.25 -1.90 -9.64
C SER A 194 15.36 -2.59 -8.86
N TYR A 195 15.24 -2.58 -7.53
CA TYR A 195 16.16 -3.22 -6.57
C TYR A 195 17.54 -2.57 -6.41
N ASP A 196 17.91 -1.58 -7.20
CA ASP A 196 19.06 -0.72 -6.96
C ASP A 196 18.70 0.42 -5.99
N GLN A 197 19.66 0.88 -5.17
CA GLN A 197 19.40 1.84 -4.10
C GLN A 197 20.47 2.95 -3.98
N PHE A 198 20.91 3.52 -5.08
CA PHE A 198 21.93 4.56 -5.09
C PHE A 198 21.58 5.79 -4.24
N GLY A 199 20.29 6.10 -4.07
CA GLY A 199 19.81 7.23 -3.28
C GLY A 199 20.18 7.20 -1.79
N VAL A 200 20.59 6.05 -1.23
CA VAL A 200 21.00 5.94 0.18
C VAL A 200 22.51 6.06 0.39
N GLU A 201 23.32 6.13 -0.68
CA GLU A 201 24.78 6.10 -0.59
C GLU A 201 25.35 7.43 -0.09
N LEU A 202 24.84 8.55 -0.57
CA LEU A 202 25.30 9.89 -0.19
C LEU A 202 25.19 10.12 1.31
N GLY A 203 24.05 9.76 1.90
CA GLY A 203 23.84 9.90 3.35
C GLY A 203 24.86 9.08 4.18
N LYS A 204 25.19 7.87 3.73
CA LYS A 204 26.21 7.02 4.40
C LYS A 204 27.61 7.63 4.31
N GLN A 205 27.99 8.18 3.15
CA GLN A 205 29.27 8.86 2.95
C GLN A 205 29.38 10.08 3.87
N LEU A 206 28.36 10.94 3.89
CA LEU A 206 28.30 12.11 4.75
C LEU A 206 28.32 11.74 6.25
N ALA A 207 27.56 10.72 6.65
CA ALA A 207 27.55 10.24 8.04
C ALA A 207 28.94 9.78 8.51
N THR A 208 29.68 9.07 7.67
CA THR A 208 31.06 8.65 7.98
C THR A 208 31.99 9.86 8.19
N LYS A 209 31.86 10.87 7.31
CA LYS A 209 32.66 12.10 7.39
C LYS A 209 32.33 12.89 8.67
N ILE A 210 31.04 13.10 8.95
CA ILE A 210 30.58 13.82 10.14
C ILE A 210 31.01 13.09 11.43
N LEU A 211 30.93 11.76 11.46
CA LEU A 211 31.40 10.99 12.60
C LEU A 211 32.90 11.20 12.86
N GLN A 212 33.71 11.25 11.81
CA GLN A 212 35.13 11.54 11.92
C GLN A 212 35.37 12.95 12.49
N GLU A 213 34.62 13.95 12.04
CA GLU A 213 34.69 15.34 12.53
C GLU A 213 34.32 15.43 14.02
N ILE A 214 33.25 14.74 14.43
CA ILE A 214 32.85 14.64 15.86
C ILE A 214 33.99 14.06 16.71
N ASN A 215 34.63 12.98 16.24
CA ASN A 215 35.67 12.31 16.98
C ASN A 215 36.97 13.12 17.07
N THR A 216 37.26 13.95 16.08
CA THR A 216 38.50 14.76 16.04
C THR A 216 38.31 16.16 16.60
N GLY A 217 37.05 16.62 16.78
CA GLY A 217 36.76 18.01 17.16
C GLY A 217 37.08 19.05 16.08
N SER A 218 37.36 18.61 14.84
CA SER A 218 37.65 19.46 13.71
C SER A 218 36.50 19.42 12.72
N PHE A 219 35.72 20.47 12.66
CA PHE A 219 34.49 20.56 11.84
C PHE A 219 34.75 21.28 10.53
N ALA A 220 34.27 20.72 9.42
CA ALA A 220 34.15 21.42 8.16
C ALA A 220 32.95 22.40 8.21
N ASN A 221 32.85 23.26 7.19
CA ASN A 221 31.71 24.15 7.05
C ASN A 221 30.50 23.34 6.58
N HIS A 222 29.56 23.05 7.50
CA HIS A 222 28.31 22.42 7.21
C HIS A 222 27.20 23.49 7.08
N ASP A 223 26.21 23.21 6.26
CA ASP A 223 25.01 24.00 6.22
C ASP A 223 24.24 23.81 7.54
N THR A 224 23.91 24.89 8.23
CA THR A 224 23.23 24.89 9.57
C THR A 224 21.82 25.42 9.44
#